data_42d442cba8ac2fcf464717087b2456e9
#
_entry.id   42d442cba8ac2fcf464717087b2456e9
#
_cell.length_a   1.000
_cell.length_b   1.000
_cell.length_c   1.000
_cell.angle_alpha   90.00
_cell.angle_beta   90.00
_cell.angle_gamma   90.00
#
_symmetry.space_group_name_H-M   'P 1'
#
loop_
_entity.id
_entity.type
_entity.pdbx_description
1 polymer ?
#
loop_
_entity_poly.entity_id
_entity_poly.type
_entity_poly.pdbx_seq_one_letter_code
_entity_poly.pdbx_strand_id
1 'polypeptide(L)'
;VLGEKNYTRYAQEYGVWRNTFVEDDMVKYSSMNVRPEFAIKEEYLYPLIADKYDTSCILTGYFWQDLWAAKKIIAEGVKEHFDIGSRVDGFIAHLLAAGIKVNVIDIRPFPTKVEGLTTILDDATMLSQFEDDSISSISALCSLEHFGLGRYGDPVDPESCFQCMAQIQKKMKKGGRLYISVPIGQNRVEFNAHRVFYADTIISIFDQLNLVEYSVTDNGDIEYNADIHKYDSYDKGRVIGLFLFEK
;
A
#
# COMPACT_ATOMS: atom_id res chain seq x y z
N VAL A 1 -9.30 -14.13 -5.10
CA VAL A 1 -8.75 -14.51 -6.42
C VAL A 1 -7.25 -14.41 -6.31
N LEU A 2 -6.56 -15.54 -6.30
CA LEU A 2 -5.10 -15.60 -6.32
C LEU A 2 -4.64 -14.99 -7.66
N GLY A 3 -3.75 -13.98 -7.62
CA GLY A 3 -3.24 -13.37 -8.84
C GLY A 3 -2.53 -14.40 -9.73
N GLU A 4 -2.45 -14.15 -11.04
CA GLU A 4 -1.88 -15.09 -12.03
C GLU A 4 -0.50 -15.63 -11.65
N LYS A 5 0.34 -14.83 -10.99
CA LYS A 5 1.66 -15.28 -10.50
C LYS A 5 1.58 -16.39 -9.45
N ASN A 6 0.59 -16.37 -8.57
CA ASN A 6 0.39 -17.41 -7.58
C ASN A 6 -0.19 -18.68 -8.23
N TYR A 7 -1.11 -18.52 -9.18
CA TYR A 7 -1.65 -19.67 -9.90
C TYR A 7 -0.56 -20.42 -10.70
N THR A 8 0.35 -19.72 -11.36
CA THR A 8 1.48 -20.32 -12.07
C THR A 8 2.44 -21.03 -11.12
N ARG A 9 2.71 -20.45 -9.94
CA ARG A 9 3.52 -21.09 -8.89
C ARG A 9 2.87 -22.39 -8.42
N TYR A 10 1.59 -22.37 -8.08
CA TYR A 10 0.84 -23.55 -7.65
C TYR A 10 0.76 -24.64 -8.72
N ALA A 11 0.55 -24.28 -9.98
CA ALA A 11 0.51 -25.23 -11.07
C ALA A 11 1.87 -25.92 -11.30
N GLN A 12 2.98 -25.19 -11.15
CA GLN A 12 4.34 -25.73 -11.23
C GLN A 12 4.66 -26.64 -10.03
N GLU A 13 4.31 -26.23 -8.81
CA GLU A 13 4.50 -27.04 -7.60
C GLU A 13 3.66 -28.31 -7.64
N TYR A 14 2.41 -28.24 -8.12
CA TYR A 14 1.51 -29.39 -8.24
C TYR A 14 2.04 -30.48 -9.18
N GLY A 15 2.79 -30.13 -10.23
CA GLY A 15 3.36 -31.07 -11.19
C GLY A 15 4.67 -31.73 -10.74
N VAL A 16 5.38 -31.15 -9.78
CA VAL A 16 6.76 -31.57 -9.42
C VAL A 16 6.93 -32.04 -7.97
N TRP A 17 5.85 -32.15 -7.19
CA TRP A 17 5.94 -32.55 -5.78
C TRP A 17 6.42 -33.99 -5.57
N ARG A 18 6.23 -34.85 -6.56
CA ARG A 18 6.74 -36.23 -6.53
C ARG A 18 8.27 -36.22 -6.55
N ASN A 19 8.87 -37.13 -5.82
CA ASN A 19 10.34 -37.16 -5.57
C ASN A 19 10.85 -35.96 -4.76
N THR A 20 9.99 -35.31 -3.99
CA THR A 20 10.38 -34.27 -3.03
C THR A 20 10.11 -34.76 -1.61
N PHE A 21 10.52 -33.94 -0.63
CA PHE A 21 10.22 -34.23 0.79
C PHE A 21 8.71 -34.41 1.07
N VAL A 22 7.82 -33.89 0.24
CA VAL A 22 6.36 -34.04 0.42
C VAL A 22 5.95 -35.50 0.36
N GLU A 23 6.52 -36.28 -0.56
CA GLU A 23 6.23 -37.71 -0.69
C GLU A 23 6.69 -38.49 0.55
N ASP A 24 7.88 -38.23 1.05
CA ASP A 24 8.40 -38.80 2.28
C ASP A 24 7.55 -38.44 3.51
N ASP A 25 7.18 -37.15 3.61
CA ASP A 25 6.34 -36.63 4.69
C ASP A 25 4.91 -37.28 4.63
N MET A 26 4.35 -37.55 3.45
CA MET A 26 3.09 -38.25 3.28
C MET A 26 3.15 -39.68 3.81
N VAL A 27 4.22 -40.40 3.49
CA VAL A 27 4.44 -41.79 4.01
C VAL A 27 4.53 -41.76 5.53
N LYS A 28 5.33 -40.83 6.06
CA LYS A 28 5.49 -40.67 7.51
C LYS A 28 4.16 -40.31 8.19
N TYR A 29 3.44 -39.31 7.64
CA TYR A 29 2.14 -38.90 8.17
C TYR A 29 1.17 -40.09 8.20
N SER A 30 1.07 -40.83 7.09
CA SER A 30 0.16 -42.01 6.99
C SER A 30 0.48 -43.09 8.01
N SER A 31 1.77 -43.31 8.31
CA SER A 31 2.19 -44.29 9.31
C SER A 31 1.87 -43.89 10.76
N MET A 32 1.75 -42.60 11.02
CA MET A 32 1.50 -42.04 12.35
C MET A 32 0.03 -41.67 12.57
N ASN A 33 -0.77 -41.54 11.50
CA ASN A 33 -2.14 -41.08 11.57
C ASN A 33 -3.04 -42.15 12.18
N VAL A 34 -3.60 -41.87 13.35
CA VAL A 34 -4.58 -42.71 14.06
C VAL A 34 -6.03 -42.26 13.85
N ARG A 35 -6.26 -41.25 13.02
CA ARG A 35 -7.57 -40.64 12.78
C ARG A 35 -8.02 -40.92 11.34
N PRO A 36 -8.94 -41.89 11.11
CA PRO A 36 -9.35 -42.24 9.73
C PRO A 36 -9.94 -41.10 8.92
N GLU A 37 -10.62 -40.15 9.58
CA GLU A 37 -11.22 -38.95 8.96
C GLU A 37 -10.18 -37.98 8.37
N PHE A 38 -8.91 -38.09 8.80
CA PHE A 38 -7.79 -37.29 8.28
C PHE A 38 -6.81 -38.15 7.46
N ALA A 39 -7.23 -39.28 6.96
CA ALA A 39 -6.41 -40.04 6.02
C ALA A 39 -6.16 -39.24 4.74
N ILE A 40 -4.91 -39.29 4.26
CA ILE A 40 -4.55 -38.64 3.00
C ILE A 40 -5.36 -39.29 1.86
N LYS A 41 -5.98 -38.43 1.02
CA LYS A 41 -6.67 -38.83 -0.20
C LYS A 41 -6.08 -38.07 -1.38
N GLU A 42 -5.82 -38.76 -2.48
CA GLU A 42 -5.19 -38.21 -3.66
C GLU A 42 -5.98 -37.00 -4.23
N GLU A 43 -7.30 -37.08 -4.20
CA GLU A 43 -8.22 -36.05 -4.66
C GLU A 43 -8.13 -34.71 -3.88
N TYR A 44 -7.56 -34.75 -2.67
CA TYR A 44 -7.38 -33.55 -1.81
C TYR A 44 -5.92 -33.13 -1.66
N LEU A 45 -5.01 -33.71 -2.44
CA LEU A 45 -3.62 -33.31 -2.38
C LEU A 45 -3.43 -31.86 -2.85
N TYR A 46 -2.75 -31.07 -2.02
CA TYR A 46 -2.41 -29.68 -2.29
C TYR A 46 -0.97 -29.42 -1.84
N PRO A 47 0.02 -29.94 -2.60
CA PRO A 47 1.42 -29.89 -2.20
C PRO A 47 1.97 -28.46 -2.27
N LEU A 48 2.64 -28.02 -1.19
CA LEU A 48 3.36 -26.76 -1.09
C LEU A 48 4.82 -27.08 -0.78
N ILE A 49 5.72 -26.78 -1.69
CA ILE A 49 7.14 -27.14 -1.60
C ILE A 49 7.97 -25.97 -1.10
N ALA A 50 7.70 -24.78 -1.62
CA ALA A 50 8.50 -23.58 -1.37
C ALA A 50 8.47 -23.15 0.10
N ASP A 51 7.32 -23.27 0.75
CA ASP A 51 7.09 -22.78 2.12
C ASP A 51 8.02 -23.41 3.16
N LYS A 52 8.53 -24.63 2.91
CA LYS A 52 9.50 -25.28 3.81
C LYS A 52 10.81 -24.54 3.94
N TYR A 53 11.18 -23.81 2.89
CA TYR A 53 12.45 -23.10 2.77
C TYR A 53 12.29 -21.59 2.82
N ASP A 54 11.05 -21.12 2.99
CA ASP A 54 10.72 -19.70 3.03
C ASP A 54 10.57 -19.23 4.49
N THR A 55 10.58 -17.92 4.69
CA THR A 55 10.34 -17.33 6.00
C THR A 55 8.86 -16.92 6.12
N SER A 56 8.32 -17.03 7.32
CA SER A 56 6.99 -16.50 7.64
C SER A 56 6.97 -14.95 7.72
N CYS A 57 8.14 -14.31 7.62
CA CYS A 57 8.29 -12.87 7.76
C CYS A 57 8.75 -12.25 6.43
N ILE A 58 7.81 -11.68 5.67
CA ILE A 58 8.08 -10.88 4.47
C ILE A 58 7.68 -9.44 4.78
N LEU A 59 8.58 -8.68 5.39
CA LEU A 59 8.38 -7.25 5.65
C LEU A 59 8.74 -6.47 4.38
N THR A 60 7.72 -6.00 3.69
CA THR A 60 7.88 -5.10 2.53
C THR A 60 7.80 -3.64 2.97
N GLY A 61 8.20 -2.72 2.09
CA GLY A 61 8.00 -1.28 2.34
C GLY A 61 6.54 -0.92 2.65
N TYR A 62 5.57 -1.65 2.10
CA TYR A 62 4.15 -1.45 2.43
C TYR A 62 3.81 -1.78 3.89
N PHE A 63 4.40 -2.83 4.46
CA PHE A 63 4.19 -3.13 5.88
C PHE A 63 4.63 -1.96 6.77
N TRP A 64 5.82 -1.42 6.49
CA TRP A 64 6.37 -0.31 7.26
C TRP A 64 5.60 0.99 7.05
N GLN A 65 5.25 1.30 5.80
CA GLN A 65 4.43 2.45 5.42
C GLN A 65 3.08 2.44 6.13
N ASP A 66 2.36 1.32 6.05
CA ASP A 66 1.03 1.16 6.62
C ASP A 66 1.06 1.34 8.15
N LEU A 67 2.06 0.74 8.78
CA LEU A 67 2.23 0.84 10.23
C LEU A 67 2.64 2.26 10.66
N TRP A 68 3.52 2.93 9.89
CA TRP A 68 3.92 4.31 10.12
C TRP A 68 2.71 5.26 10.07
N ALA A 69 1.94 5.21 8.99
CA ALA A 69 0.78 6.09 8.83
C ALA A 69 -0.30 5.78 9.87
N ALA A 70 -0.65 4.52 10.06
CA ALA A 70 -1.69 4.14 11.03
C ALA A 70 -1.36 4.56 12.45
N LYS A 71 -0.12 4.35 12.93
CA LYS A 71 0.30 4.79 14.27
C LYS A 71 0.12 6.29 14.48
N LYS A 72 0.49 7.10 13.48
CA LYS A 72 0.38 8.56 13.57
C LYS A 72 -1.08 9.02 13.58
N ILE A 73 -1.89 8.51 12.65
CA ILE A 73 -3.32 8.85 12.55
C ILE A 73 -4.07 8.47 13.83
N ILE A 74 -3.79 7.29 14.39
CA ILE A 74 -4.38 6.82 15.63
C ILE A 74 -3.95 7.72 16.81
N ALA A 75 -2.67 8.11 16.88
CA ALA A 75 -2.15 8.99 17.93
C ALA A 75 -2.77 10.38 17.90
N GLU A 76 -3.16 10.90 16.72
CA GLU A 76 -3.89 12.16 16.56
C GLU A 76 -5.32 12.12 17.13
N GLY A 77 -5.86 10.93 17.37
CA GLY A 77 -7.19 10.76 17.94
C GLY A 77 -8.34 11.17 17.02
N VAL A 78 -8.10 11.22 15.70
CA VAL A 78 -9.15 11.52 14.72
C VAL A 78 -10.24 10.47 14.74
N LYS A 79 -11.46 10.85 14.42
CA LYS A 79 -12.62 9.93 14.35
C LYS A 79 -12.93 9.50 12.93
N GLU A 80 -12.46 10.26 11.98
CA GLU A 80 -12.67 10.06 10.55
C GLU A 80 -11.39 10.41 9.78
N HIS A 81 -11.08 9.62 8.77
CA HIS A 81 -9.93 9.76 7.92
C HIS A 81 -10.31 9.55 6.47
N PHE A 82 -9.73 10.35 5.57
CA PHE A 82 -9.88 10.22 4.12
C PHE A 82 -8.62 9.61 3.53
N ASP A 83 -8.78 8.74 2.54
CA ASP A 83 -7.65 8.09 1.88
C ASP A 83 -7.83 8.10 0.37
N ILE A 84 -6.77 8.41 -0.37
CA ILE A 84 -6.78 8.48 -1.82
C ILE A 84 -6.09 7.25 -2.41
N GLY A 85 -6.88 6.35 -3.00
CA GLY A 85 -6.42 5.28 -3.88
C GLY A 85 -5.69 4.13 -3.21
N SER A 86 -5.64 4.03 -1.87
CA SER A 86 -5.03 2.88 -1.20
C SER A 86 -5.81 1.59 -1.43
N ARG A 87 -5.10 0.49 -1.47
CA ARG A 87 -5.73 -0.83 -1.39
C ARG A 87 -6.43 -1.00 -0.06
N VAL A 88 -7.65 -1.57 -0.12
CA VAL A 88 -8.39 -1.89 1.10
C VAL A 88 -7.83 -3.19 1.70
N ASP A 89 -6.71 -3.06 2.39
CA ASP A 89 -6.04 -4.14 3.12
C ASP A 89 -5.33 -3.60 4.39
N GLY A 90 -4.03 -3.83 4.58
CA GLY A 90 -3.28 -3.57 5.80
C GLY A 90 -3.55 -2.20 6.45
N PHE A 91 -3.26 -1.10 5.75
CA PHE A 91 -3.42 0.25 6.28
C PHE A 91 -4.87 0.53 6.73
N ILE A 92 -5.83 0.31 5.82
CA ILE A 92 -7.25 0.55 6.10
C ILE A 92 -7.75 -0.30 7.27
N ALA A 93 -7.34 -1.59 7.31
CA ALA A 93 -7.72 -2.49 8.40
C ALA A 93 -7.21 -2.00 9.77
N HIS A 94 -6.01 -1.41 9.85
CA HIS A 94 -5.48 -0.85 11.10
C HIS A 94 -6.34 0.31 11.63
N LEU A 95 -6.78 1.21 10.74
CA LEU A 95 -7.64 2.35 11.12
C LEU A 95 -9.02 1.89 11.57
N LEU A 96 -9.63 0.97 10.82
CA LEU A 96 -10.94 0.41 11.18
C LEU A 96 -10.90 -0.32 12.53
N ALA A 97 -9.85 -1.12 12.79
CA ALA A 97 -9.65 -1.81 14.06
C ALA A 97 -9.47 -0.84 15.23
N ALA A 98 -8.94 0.36 14.97
CA ALA A 98 -8.86 1.44 15.96
C ALA A 98 -10.17 2.24 16.13
N GLY A 99 -11.25 1.88 15.42
CA GLY A 99 -12.54 2.55 15.50
C GLY A 99 -12.61 3.87 14.73
N ILE A 100 -11.69 4.11 13.81
CA ILE A 100 -11.67 5.29 12.94
C ILE A 100 -12.52 4.98 11.70
N LYS A 101 -13.45 5.88 11.35
CA LYS A 101 -14.19 5.81 10.08
C LYS A 101 -13.24 6.17 8.95
N VAL A 102 -13.22 5.34 7.90
CA VAL A 102 -12.35 5.56 6.73
C VAL A 102 -13.19 5.79 5.49
N ASN A 103 -12.89 6.86 4.77
CA ASN A 103 -13.49 7.22 3.49
C ASN A 103 -12.42 7.07 2.40
N VAL A 104 -12.49 6.01 1.60
CA VAL A 104 -11.57 5.77 0.48
C VAL A 104 -12.12 6.43 -0.78
N ILE A 105 -11.33 7.31 -1.37
CA ILE A 105 -11.60 8.02 -2.62
C ILE A 105 -10.91 7.24 -3.74
N ASP A 106 -11.67 6.71 -4.68
CA ASP A 106 -11.13 5.98 -5.84
C ASP A 106 -12.07 6.18 -7.04
N ILE A 107 -11.52 6.15 -8.25
CA ILE A 107 -12.29 6.20 -9.50
C ILE A 107 -12.97 4.85 -9.82
N ARG A 108 -12.62 3.80 -9.11
CA ARG A 108 -13.13 2.45 -9.30
C ARG A 108 -14.14 2.09 -8.21
N PRO A 109 -15.27 1.45 -8.56
CA PRO A 109 -16.24 1.04 -7.57
C PRO A 109 -15.68 -0.09 -6.67
N PHE A 110 -15.99 -0.01 -5.38
CA PHE A 110 -15.62 -1.03 -4.42
C PHE A 110 -16.89 -1.77 -3.95
N PRO A 111 -17.08 -3.06 -4.30
CA PRO A 111 -18.36 -3.74 -4.14
C PRO A 111 -18.64 -4.28 -2.74
N THR A 112 -17.65 -4.27 -1.84
CA THR A 112 -17.76 -4.92 -0.52
C THR A 112 -18.17 -3.92 0.55
N LYS A 113 -19.12 -4.31 1.41
CA LYS A 113 -19.51 -3.53 2.58
C LYS A 113 -18.69 -3.96 3.78
N VAL A 114 -17.98 -3.00 4.36
CA VAL A 114 -17.21 -3.17 5.60
C VAL A 114 -17.69 -2.10 6.58
N GLU A 115 -17.95 -2.47 7.84
CA GLU A 115 -18.33 -1.52 8.86
C GLU A 115 -17.25 -0.47 9.08
N GLY A 116 -17.64 0.80 9.13
CA GLY A 116 -16.71 1.93 9.28
C GLY A 116 -15.99 2.35 8.00
N LEU A 117 -16.15 1.62 6.88
CA LEU A 117 -15.57 1.96 5.59
C LEU A 117 -16.62 2.52 4.63
N THR A 118 -16.34 3.68 4.05
CA THR A 118 -17.12 4.29 2.97
C THR A 118 -16.23 4.41 1.73
N THR A 119 -16.75 4.08 0.56
CA THR A 119 -16.08 4.37 -0.71
C THR A 119 -16.73 5.59 -1.34
N ILE A 120 -15.92 6.57 -1.70
CA ILE A 120 -16.32 7.76 -2.42
C ILE A 120 -15.81 7.61 -3.86
N LEU A 121 -16.75 7.42 -4.78
CA LEU A 121 -16.44 7.36 -6.21
C LEU A 121 -16.23 8.80 -6.70
N ASP A 122 -14.99 9.25 -6.78
CA ASP A 122 -14.60 10.58 -7.22
C ASP A 122 -13.24 10.55 -7.91
N ASP A 123 -13.00 11.52 -8.78
CA ASP A 123 -11.70 11.79 -9.36
C ASP A 123 -10.89 12.68 -8.40
N ALA A 124 -9.86 12.11 -7.80
CA ALA A 124 -9.04 12.83 -6.83
C ALA A 124 -8.25 14.01 -7.45
N THR A 125 -8.17 14.12 -8.77
CA THR A 125 -7.61 15.31 -9.44
C THR A 125 -8.53 16.52 -9.30
N MET A 126 -9.79 16.31 -8.93
CA MET A 126 -10.80 17.36 -8.76
C MET A 126 -11.28 17.48 -7.30
N LEU A 127 -11.39 16.36 -6.57
CA LEU A 127 -11.99 16.29 -5.23
C LEU A 127 -13.30 17.11 -5.15
N SER A 128 -14.16 16.89 -6.15
CA SER A 128 -15.34 17.74 -6.41
C SER A 128 -16.42 17.65 -5.35
N GLN A 129 -16.42 16.57 -4.57
CA GLN A 129 -17.39 16.33 -3.51
C GLN A 129 -16.99 17.00 -2.17
N PHE A 130 -15.86 17.70 -2.13
CA PHE A 130 -15.33 18.30 -0.91
C PHE A 130 -15.30 19.82 -1.03
N GLU A 131 -15.74 20.49 0.05
CA GLU A 131 -15.54 21.92 0.19
C GLU A 131 -14.06 22.25 0.44
N ASP A 132 -13.62 23.43 0.07
CA ASP A 132 -12.29 23.92 0.42
C ASP A 132 -12.15 24.03 1.95
N ASP A 133 -10.94 23.80 2.48
CA ASP A 133 -10.67 23.87 3.93
C ASP A 133 -11.55 22.95 4.81
N SER A 134 -12.00 21.80 4.29
CA SER A 134 -12.90 20.87 5.00
C SER A 134 -12.24 19.64 5.62
N ILE A 135 -11.17 19.14 5.01
CA ILE A 135 -10.56 17.86 5.37
C ILE A 135 -9.50 18.02 6.49
N SER A 136 -9.67 17.28 7.58
CA SER A 136 -8.76 17.34 8.73
C SER A 136 -7.67 16.28 8.74
N SER A 137 -7.89 15.15 8.09
CA SER A 137 -6.95 14.03 8.06
C SER A 137 -7.11 13.29 6.73
N ILE A 138 -6.03 13.24 5.95
CA ILE A 138 -6.03 12.62 4.63
C ILE A 138 -4.72 11.91 4.37
N SER A 139 -4.78 10.79 3.65
CA SER A 139 -3.60 10.06 3.18
C SER A 139 -3.65 9.79 1.69
N ALA A 140 -2.46 9.57 1.13
CA ALA A 140 -2.24 9.07 -0.22
C ALA A 140 -0.95 8.22 -0.19
N LEU A 141 -1.11 6.93 0.12
CA LEU A 141 0.03 6.03 0.37
C LEU A 141 0.33 5.20 -0.88
N CYS A 142 1.47 5.48 -1.54
CA CYS A 142 1.88 4.86 -2.81
C CYS A 142 0.74 4.83 -3.83
N SER A 143 0.07 5.96 -4.02
CA SER A 143 -1.03 6.11 -4.97
C SER A 143 -0.80 7.24 -5.98
N LEU A 144 -0.35 8.42 -5.54
CA LEU A 144 -0.21 9.62 -6.39
C LEU A 144 0.76 9.42 -7.55
N GLU A 145 1.82 8.66 -7.35
CA GLU A 145 2.84 8.38 -8.37
C GLU A 145 2.29 7.66 -9.60
N HIS A 146 1.10 7.08 -9.49
CA HIS A 146 0.44 6.35 -10.59
C HIS A 146 -0.50 7.21 -11.43
N PHE A 147 -0.95 8.35 -10.93
CA PHE A 147 -2.01 9.15 -11.56
C PHE A 147 -1.60 9.65 -12.94
N GLY A 148 -2.50 9.50 -13.91
CA GLY A 148 -2.31 9.91 -15.29
C GLY A 148 -1.39 9.02 -16.12
N LEU A 149 -1.09 7.78 -15.64
CA LEU A 149 -0.32 6.79 -16.39
C LEU A 149 -1.19 5.74 -17.09
N GLY A 150 -2.51 5.79 -16.92
CA GLY A 150 -3.46 4.85 -17.53
C GLY A 150 -3.43 3.45 -16.92
N ARG A 151 -2.65 3.24 -15.86
CA ARG A 151 -2.42 1.91 -15.26
C ARG A 151 -3.68 1.32 -14.64
N TYR A 152 -4.53 2.15 -14.05
CA TYR A 152 -5.75 1.74 -13.36
C TYR A 152 -7.04 2.09 -14.10
N GLY A 153 -6.92 2.41 -15.39
CA GLY A 153 -8.04 2.85 -16.22
C GLY A 153 -8.31 4.35 -16.17
N ASP A 154 -7.46 5.09 -15.48
CA ASP A 154 -7.42 6.54 -15.47
C ASP A 154 -6.99 7.10 -16.84
N PRO A 155 -7.46 8.29 -17.26
CA PRO A 155 -6.98 8.95 -18.46
C PRO A 155 -5.47 9.19 -18.41
N VAL A 156 -4.79 9.03 -19.56
CA VAL A 156 -3.37 9.38 -19.65
C VAL A 156 -3.23 10.89 -19.68
N ASP A 157 -2.71 11.46 -18.59
CA ASP A 157 -2.45 12.89 -18.43
C ASP A 157 -1.26 13.09 -17.48
N PRO A 158 -0.12 13.61 -17.98
CA PRO A 158 1.07 13.84 -17.15
C PRO A 158 0.84 14.75 -15.95
N GLU A 159 -0.15 15.64 -15.99
CA GLU A 159 -0.45 16.61 -14.94
C GLU A 159 -1.37 16.08 -13.82
N SER A 160 -2.06 14.96 -14.03
CA SER A 160 -3.04 14.42 -13.06
C SER A 160 -2.46 14.25 -11.65
N CYS A 161 -1.23 13.79 -11.52
CA CYS A 161 -0.55 13.63 -10.23
C CYS A 161 -0.43 14.98 -9.50
N PHE A 162 0.00 16.02 -10.20
CA PHE A 162 0.23 17.37 -9.66
C PHE A 162 -1.09 18.09 -9.39
N GLN A 163 -2.09 17.87 -10.23
CA GLN A 163 -3.46 18.39 -10.01
C GLN A 163 -4.04 17.82 -8.72
N CYS A 164 -3.90 16.49 -8.49
CA CYS A 164 -4.35 15.87 -7.25
C CYS A 164 -3.63 16.47 -6.02
N MET A 165 -2.30 16.64 -6.07
CA MET A 165 -1.52 17.23 -4.98
C MET A 165 -1.99 18.68 -4.69
N ALA A 166 -2.31 19.47 -5.71
CA ALA A 166 -2.86 20.82 -5.55
C ALA A 166 -4.26 20.80 -4.90
N GLN A 167 -5.13 19.88 -5.32
CA GLN A 167 -6.47 19.73 -4.74
C GLN A 167 -6.40 19.30 -3.27
N ILE A 168 -5.53 18.39 -2.91
CA ILE A 168 -5.32 17.98 -1.51
C ILE A 168 -5.03 19.22 -0.65
N GLN A 169 -4.07 20.04 -1.04
CA GLN A 169 -3.70 21.27 -0.30
C GLN A 169 -4.89 22.22 -0.13
N LYS A 170 -5.67 22.39 -1.20
CA LYS A 170 -6.84 23.26 -1.20
C LYS A 170 -7.94 22.75 -0.28
N LYS A 171 -8.20 21.44 -0.27
CA LYS A 171 -9.28 20.81 0.52
C LYS A 171 -8.95 20.63 2.00
N MET A 172 -7.68 20.57 2.35
CA MET A 172 -7.27 20.47 3.76
C MET A 172 -7.63 21.74 4.53
N LYS A 173 -8.13 21.59 5.74
CA LYS A 173 -8.36 22.68 6.67
C LYS A 173 -7.09 23.04 7.44
N LYS A 174 -7.04 24.22 7.99
CA LYS A 174 -5.95 24.68 8.89
C LYS A 174 -5.81 23.70 10.09
N GLY A 175 -4.56 23.28 10.39
CA GLY A 175 -4.24 22.26 11.36
C GLY A 175 -4.58 20.84 10.91
N GLY A 176 -5.02 20.66 9.66
CA GLY A 176 -5.23 19.33 9.07
C GLY A 176 -3.90 18.66 8.74
N ARG A 177 -3.90 17.33 8.72
CA ARG A 177 -2.70 16.53 8.46
C ARG A 177 -2.83 15.68 7.21
N LEU A 178 -1.72 15.61 6.47
CA LEU A 178 -1.56 14.85 5.25
C LEU A 178 -0.43 13.84 5.42
N TYR A 179 -0.74 12.58 5.12
CA TYR A 179 0.20 11.46 5.16
C TYR A 179 0.43 10.98 3.74
N ILE A 180 1.64 11.13 3.23
CA ILE A 180 2.00 10.70 1.86
C ILE A 180 3.12 9.71 1.90
N SER A 181 3.05 8.74 0.99
CA SER A 181 4.23 7.97 0.62
C SER A 181 4.34 7.88 -0.90
N VAL A 182 5.56 7.97 -1.39
CA VAL A 182 5.91 7.83 -2.82
C VAL A 182 7.30 7.21 -2.98
N PRO A 183 7.61 6.58 -4.11
CA PRO A 183 8.97 6.16 -4.43
C PRO A 183 9.92 7.36 -4.51
N ILE A 184 11.06 7.26 -3.82
CA ILE A 184 12.08 8.33 -3.74
C ILE A 184 13.35 7.91 -4.50
N GLY A 185 13.97 8.91 -5.14
CA GLY A 185 15.19 8.82 -5.93
C GLY A 185 15.22 9.89 -7.00
N GLN A 186 16.05 9.73 -8.01
CA GLN A 186 16.10 10.67 -9.13
C GLN A 186 14.74 10.78 -9.83
N ASN A 187 14.26 12.02 -10.06
CA ASN A 187 13.00 12.28 -10.75
C ASN A 187 12.94 11.55 -12.08
N ARG A 188 11.97 10.67 -12.26
CA ARG A 188 11.75 9.92 -13.48
C ARG A 188 10.36 9.30 -13.54
N VAL A 189 9.97 8.88 -14.73
CA VAL A 189 8.78 8.06 -14.97
C VAL A 189 9.24 6.64 -15.36
N GLU A 190 8.78 5.65 -14.62
CA GLU A 190 8.88 4.24 -15.00
C GLU A 190 7.53 3.81 -15.61
N PHE A 191 7.35 4.16 -16.89
CA PHE A 191 6.07 4.01 -17.59
C PHE A 191 5.73 2.55 -17.86
N ASN A 192 4.47 2.10 -17.61
CA ASN A 192 3.36 2.78 -16.95
C ASN A 192 3.22 2.43 -15.46
N ALA A 193 4.33 2.09 -14.81
CA ALA A 193 4.32 1.62 -13.41
C ALA A 193 4.07 2.76 -12.43
N HIS A 194 4.95 3.76 -12.40
CA HIS A 194 4.90 4.86 -11.44
C HIS A 194 5.89 5.98 -11.78
N ARG A 195 5.80 7.09 -11.04
CA ARG A 195 6.84 8.10 -10.96
C ARG A 195 7.73 7.86 -9.75
N VAL A 196 8.97 8.28 -9.85
CA VAL A 196 9.92 8.38 -8.72
C VAL A 196 10.26 9.86 -8.56
N PHE A 197 10.36 10.33 -7.33
CA PHE A 197 10.57 11.75 -7.03
C PHE A 197 11.82 11.97 -6.18
N TYR A 198 12.51 13.09 -6.39
CA TYR A 198 13.33 13.61 -5.30
C TYR A 198 12.44 14.00 -4.11
N ALA A 199 12.94 13.83 -2.88
CA ALA A 199 12.17 14.26 -1.70
C ALA A 199 11.86 15.76 -1.75
N ASP A 200 12.81 16.59 -2.18
CA ASP A 200 12.64 18.03 -2.39
C ASP A 200 11.52 18.36 -3.40
N THR A 201 11.34 17.54 -4.43
CA THR A 201 10.25 17.74 -5.39
C THR A 201 8.89 17.64 -4.70
N ILE A 202 8.69 16.64 -3.86
CA ILE A 202 7.44 16.48 -3.09
C ILE A 202 7.26 17.67 -2.13
N ILE A 203 8.29 18.04 -1.39
CA ILE A 203 8.24 19.17 -0.45
C ILE A 203 7.88 20.46 -1.17
N SER A 204 8.50 20.72 -2.33
CA SER A 204 8.26 21.93 -3.11
C SER A 204 6.86 22.02 -3.71
N ILE A 205 6.24 20.87 -4.05
CA ILE A 205 4.87 20.81 -4.57
C ILE A 205 3.86 21.12 -3.46
N PHE A 206 4.11 20.67 -2.24
CA PHE A 206 3.24 20.95 -1.09
C PHE A 206 3.63 22.24 -0.37
N ASP A 207 3.82 23.33 -1.14
CA ASP A 207 4.30 24.63 -0.71
C ASP A 207 3.35 25.40 0.25
N GLN A 208 2.07 25.01 0.30
CA GLN A 208 1.08 25.56 1.24
C GLN A 208 1.01 24.79 2.57
N LEU A 209 1.83 23.74 2.73
CA LEU A 209 1.86 22.90 3.90
C LEU A 209 3.25 22.96 4.57
N ASN A 210 3.28 22.73 5.87
CA ASN A 210 4.53 22.59 6.61
C ASN A 210 4.92 21.11 6.69
N LEU A 211 6.14 20.78 6.29
CA LEU A 211 6.70 19.44 6.52
C LEU A 211 6.93 19.24 8.01
N VAL A 212 6.24 18.28 8.62
CA VAL A 212 6.40 17.91 10.03
C VAL A 212 7.43 16.81 10.20
N GLU A 213 7.44 15.84 9.29
CA GLU A 213 8.37 14.70 9.32
C GLU A 213 8.62 14.18 7.91
N TYR A 214 9.86 13.84 7.64
CA TYR A 214 10.27 13.03 6.50
C TYR A 214 10.99 11.78 7.00
N SER A 215 10.50 10.63 6.62
CA SER A 215 11.08 9.32 6.96
C SER A 215 11.19 8.47 5.71
N VAL A 216 11.95 7.39 5.77
CA VAL A 216 12.17 6.52 4.60
C VAL A 216 12.13 5.06 5.02
N THR A 217 11.61 4.20 4.15
CA THR A 217 11.74 2.75 4.29
C THR A 217 12.25 2.11 2.99
N ASP A 218 13.13 1.12 3.14
CA ASP A 218 13.74 0.36 2.05
C ASP A 218 13.43 -1.14 2.12
N ASN A 219 12.34 -1.55 2.76
CA ASN A 219 11.89 -2.91 3.12
C ASN A 219 12.58 -3.53 4.34
N GLY A 220 13.53 -2.85 4.97
CA GLY A 220 14.22 -3.37 6.17
C GLY A 220 13.66 -2.81 7.46
N ASP A 221 13.52 -1.48 7.51
CA ASP A 221 13.08 -0.71 8.69
C ASP A 221 12.60 0.68 8.25
N ILE A 222 12.28 1.54 9.22
CA ILE A 222 12.01 2.95 9.00
C ILE A 222 13.17 3.78 9.53
N GLU A 223 13.76 4.57 8.66
CA GLU A 223 14.68 5.65 9.01
C GLU A 223 13.85 6.92 9.28
N TYR A 224 13.63 7.23 10.54
CA TYR A 224 12.90 8.44 10.96
C TYR A 224 13.75 9.69 10.83
N ASN A 225 13.16 10.81 10.40
CA ASN A 225 13.84 12.09 10.19
C ASN A 225 15.07 11.96 9.28
N ALA A 226 14.88 11.26 8.16
CA ALA A 226 15.92 11.01 7.20
C ALA A 226 16.45 12.31 6.57
N ASP A 227 17.69 12.30 6.12
CA ASP A 227 18.23 13.39 5.30
C ASP A 227 17.53 13.41 3.94
N ILE A 228 17.01 14.59 3.57
CA ILE A 228 16.21 14.81 2.37
C ILE A 228 17.00 14.44 1.10
N HIS A 229 18.31 14.68 1.09
CA HIS A 229 19.18 14.46 -0.07
C HIS A 229 19.87 13.10 -0.11
N LYS A 230 19.71 12.28 0.93
CA LYS A 230 20.41 10.97 1.05
C LYS A 230 20.18 10.05 -0.13
N TYR A 231 19.00 10.13 -0.73
CA TYR A 231 18.57 9.22 -1.80
C TYR A 231 18.54 9.85 -3.20
N ASP A 232 19.08 11.07 -3.38
CA ASP A 232 19.04 11.79 -4.65
C ASP A 232 19.76 11.08 -5.80
N SER A 233 20.81 10.33 -5.49
CA SER A 233 21.55 9.52 -6.48
C SER A 233 20.98 8.11 -6.67
N TYR A 234 19.86 7.77 -6.00
CA TYR A 234 19.33 6.42 -6.01
C TYR A 234 18.56 6.17 -7.30
N ASP A 235 19.11 5.33 -8.17
CA ASP A 235 18.57 5.00 -9.49
C ASP A 235 18.00 3.58 -9.59
N LYS A 236 18.14 2.77 -8.53
CA LYS A 236 17.73 1.36 -8.50
C LYS A 236 17.04 1.02 -7.19
N GLY A 237 16.10 0.07 -7.29
CA GLY A 237 15.36 -0.44 -6.13
C GLY A 237 14.14 0.42 -5.75
N ARG A 238 13.52 0.10 -4.63
CA ARG A 238 12.31 0.78 -4.14
C ARG A 238 12.59 1.32 -2.74
N VAL A 239 12.95 2.58 -2.70
CA VAL A 239 12.95 3.35 -1.47
C VAL A 239 11.65 4.14 -1.43
N ILE A 240 10.93 4.07 -0.33
CA ILE A 240 9.66 4.77 -0.14
C ILE A 240 9.88 5.92 0.84
N GLY A 241 9.68 7.14 0.38
CA GLY A 241 9.62 8.31 1.24
C GLY A 241 8.26 8.41 1.92
N LEU A 242 8.26 8.73 3.20
CA LEU A 242 7.11 8.87 4.07
C LEU A 242 7.08 10.33 4.56
N PHE A 243 6.06 11.08 4.17
CA PHE A 243 5.95 12.50 4.48
C PHE A 243 4.72 12.76 5.32
N LEU A 244 4.89 13.46 6.42
CA LEU A 244 3.83 14.05 7.21
C LEU A 244 3.85 15.56 7.04
N PHE A 245 2.76 16.11 6.53
CA PHE A 245 2.56 17.55 6.41
C PHE A 245 1.41 18.02 7.30
N GLU A 246 1.45 19.32 7.65
CA GLU A 246 0.37 20.04 8.34
C GLU A 246 0.06 21.35 7.62
N LYS A 247 -1.24 21.69 7.44
CA LYS A 247 -1.70 22.95 6.85
C LYS A 247 -1.80 24.10 7.85
#